data_acd2dae73ea1431fdbfbcc62008430ac
#
_entry.id   acd2dae73ea1431fdbfbcc62008430ac
#
_cell.length_a   1.000
_cell.length_b   1.000
_cell.length_c   1.000
_cell.angle_alpha   90.00
_cell.angle_beta   90.00
_cell.angle_gamma   90.00
#
_symmetry.space_group_name_H-M   'P 1'
#
loop_
_entity.id
_entity.type
_entity.pdbx_description
1 polymer ?
#
loop_
_entity_poly.entity_id
_entity_poly.type
_entity_poly.pdbx_seq_one_letter_code
_entity_poly.pdbx_strand_id
1 'polypeptide(L)'
;RLYEKLSGMTGTALTEADEFAEIYGLGVVEVPTNRPVAREDEHDAVYRTAREKFEGVVASIKEAHAKGQPILVGTTSIEKSEFLADLLKKEDIPHNVLNARQHEQEAQIIADAGKPDAVTIATNMAGRGTDIQLGGNVEMVVQQALGADPDADPAPTADSGADSTAASGSA
;
A
#
# COMPACT_ATOMS: atom_id res chain seq x y z
N ARG A 1 21.43 -12.23 -17.88
CA ARG A 1 21.28 -11.97 -19.34
C ARG A 1 20.58 -13.14 -20.02
N LEU A 2 19.41 -13.53 -19.47
CA LEU A 2 18.61 -14.64 -20.01
C LEU A 2 17.56 -14.14 -21.02
N TYR A 3 17.32 -12.82 -21.07
CA TYR A 3 16.29 -12.22 -21.88
C TYR A 3 16.89 -11.28 -22.94
N GLU A 4 16.36 -11.31 -24.14
CA GLU A 4 16.75 -10.40 -25.25
C GLU A 4 16.29 -8.97 -24.97
N LYS A 5 15.13 -8.83 -24.31
CA LYS A 5 14.60 -7.54 -23.86
C LYS A 5 14.35 -7.60 -22.35
N LEU A 6 14.87 -6.63 -21.65
CA LEU A 6 14.70 -6.47 -20.21
C LEU A 6 14.26 -5.04 -19.92
N SER A 7 13.21 -4.90 -19.12
CA SER A 7 12.76 -3.60 -18.61
C SER A 7 12.12 -3.78 -17.23
N GLY A 8 11.99 -2.70 -16.50
CA GLY A 8 11.36 -2.69 -15.19
C GLY A 8 10.87 -1.29 -14.82
N MET A 9 10.07 -1.20 -13.77
CA MET A 9 9.61 0.07 -13.21
C MET A 9 9.83 0.05 -11.70
N THR A 10 10.41 1.14 -11.19
CA THR A 10 10.63 1.32 -9.75
C THR A 10 10.74 2.80 -9.44
N GLY A 11 10.35 3.20 -8.24
CA GLY A 11 10.50 4.59 -7.76
C GLY A 11 11.91 4.98 -7.38
N THR A 12 12.88 4.04 -7.35
CA THR A 12 14.25 4.26 -6.88
C THR A 12 15.33 3.98 -7.92
N ALA A 13 14.98 3.84 -9.20
CA ALA A 13 15.96 3.51 -10.25
C ALA A 13 16.95 4.64 -10.55
N LEU A 14 16.58 5.90 -10.37
CA LEU A 14 17.39 7.04 -10.77
C LEU A 14 18.69 7.13 -9.96
N THR A 15 18.67 6.79 -8.69
CA THR A 15 19.88 6.77 -7.83
C THR A 15 20.91 5.73 -8.26
N GLU A 16 20.47 4.67 -8.93
CA GLU A 16 21.27 3.54 -9.39
C GLU A 16 21.40 3.49 -10.91
N ALA A 17 21.19 4.63 -11.60
CA ALA A 17 21.18 4.70 -13.07
C ALA A 17 22.50 4.22 -13.69
N ASP A 18 23.63 4.57 -13.09
CA ASP A 18 24.95 4.17 -13.56
C ASP A 18 25.14 2.65 -13.46
N GLU A 19 24.68 2.04 -12.37
CA GLU A 19 24.72 0.59 -12.19
C GLU A 19 23.85 -0.14 -13.23
N PHE A 20 22.64 0.36 -13.50
CA PHE A 20 21.77 -0.18 -14.54
C PHE A 20 22.42 -0.10 -15.92
N ALA A 21 23.09 0.98 -16.23
CA ALA A 21 23.80 1.15 -17.51
C ALA A 21 25.00 0.19 -17.62
N GLU A 22 25.85 0.09 -16.57
CA GLU A 22 27.07 -0.71 -16.60
C GLU A 22 26.78 -2.22 -16.61
N ILE A 23 25.88 -2.69 -15.75
CA ILE A 23 25.62 -4.13 -15.58
C ILE A 23 24.67 -4.68 -16.65
N TYR A 24 23.62 -3.94 -16.95
CA TYR A 24 22.51 -4.44 -17.79
C TYR A 24 22.42 -3.74 -19.16
N GLY A 25 23.12 -2.63 -19.36
CA GLY A 25 22.98 -1.81 -20.56
C GLY A 25 21.63 -1.10 -20.66
N LEU A 26 21.00 -0.84 -19.52
CA LEU A 26 19.66 -0.21 -19.46
C LEU A 26 19.79 1.29 -19.19
N GLY A 27 19.07 2.09 -19.96
CA GLY A 27 18.86 3.50 -19.65
C GLY A 27 17.72 3.68 -18.65
N VAL A 28 17.87 4.62 -17.70
CA VAL A 28 16.83 5.01 -16.77
C VAL A 28 16.13 6.26 -17.29
N VAL A 29 14.80 6.20 -17.38
CA VAL A 29 13.96 7.32 -17.83
C VAL A 29 13.03 7.70 -16.68
N GLU A 30 13.09 8.95 -16.26
CA GLU A 30 12.16 9.49 -15.25
C GLU A 30 10.83 9.83 -15.92
N VAL A 31 9.75 9.28 -15.38
CA VAL A 31 8.39 9.65 -15.76
C VAL A 31 7.82 10.56 -14.67
N PRO A 32 7.57 11.84 -14.99
CA PRO A 32 7.06 12.77 -13.98
C PRO A 32 5.65 12.38 -13.53
N THR A 33 5.29 12.80 -12.32
CA THR A 33 3.95 12.58 -11.77
C THR A 33 2.89 13.34 -12.57
N ASN A 34 1.71 12.75 -12.74
CA ASN A 34 0.58 13.39 -13.42
C ASN A 34 0.08 14.66 -12.70
N ARG A 35 0.20 14.71 -11.38
CA ARG A 35 -0.14 15.87 -10.54
C ARG A 35 1.08 16.30 -9.73
N PRO A 36 1.16 17.57 -9.31
CA PRO A 36 2.22 18.02 -8.40
C PRO A 36 2.25 17.14 -7.13
N VAL A 37 3.45 16.82 -6.67
CA VAL A 37 3.64 16.09 -5.41
C VAL A 37 3.23 17.00 -4.25
N ALA A 38 2.23 16.59 -3.49
CA ALA A 38 1.77 17.29 -2.28
C ALA A 38 2.34 16.68 -0.99
N ARG A 39 3.19 15.64 -1.09
CA ARG A 39 3.84 15.00 0.05
C ARG A 39 4.92 15.93 0.61
N GLU A 40 4.90 16.11 1.92
CA GLU A 40 5.96 16.79 2.67
C GLU A 40 6.79 15.75 3.40
N ASP A 41 8.07 15.69 3.10
CA ASP A 41 9.03 14.81 3.77
C ASP A 41 9.70 15.57 4.92
N GLU A 42 9.40 15.18 6.13
CA GLU A 42 10.02 15.76 7.33
C GLU A 42 11.42 15.17 7.56
N HIS A 43 12.26 15.95 8.23
CA HIS A 43 13.58 15.50 8.63
C HIS A 43 13.51 14.42 9.71
N ASP A 44 14.56 13.57 9.77
CA ASP A 44 14.67 12.54 10.78
C ASP A 44 14.71 13.12 12.19
N ALA A 45 13.88 12.59 13.09
CA ALA A 45 13.92 12.92 14.51
C ALA A 45 14.91 11.97 15.22
N VAL A 46 15.93 12.55 15.86
CA VAL A 46 16.98 11.81 16.57
C VAL A 46 16.73 11.80 18.06
N TYR A 47 16.73 10.61 18.66
CA TYR A 47 16.50 10.40 20.08
C TYR A 47 17.71 9.75 20.74
N ARG A 48 17.97 10.07 22.03
CA ARG A 48 19.09 9.49 22.79
C ARG A 48 18.88 8.03 23.14
N THR A 49 17.62 7.64 23.38
CA THR A 49 17.26 6.28 23.81
C THR A 49 16.08 5.75 22.98
N ALA A 50 15.97 4.42 22.91
CA ALA A 50 14.84 3.76 22.27
C ALA A 50 13.51 4.12 22.96
N ARG A 51 13.53 4.30 24.29
CA ARG A 51 12.36 4.69 25.07
C ARG A 51 11.86 6.07 24.64
N GLU A 52 12.72 7.08 24.60
CA GLU A 52 12.38 8.42 24.15
C GLU A 52 11.83 8.43 22.71
N LYS A 53 12.43 7.60 21.83
CA LYS A 53 11.94 7.41 20.47
C LYS A 53 10.49 6.93 20.45
N PHE A 54 10.16 5.88 21.20
CA PHE A 54 8.80 5.33 21.18
C PHE A 54 7.80 6.29 21.84
N GLU A 55 8.19 7.00 22.89
CA GLU A 55 7.38 8.08 23.50
C GLU A 55 7.10 9.18 22.46
N GLY A 56 8.10 9.59 21.67
CA GLY A 56 7.93 10.55 20.58
C GLY A 56 7.01 10.05 19.47
N VAL A 57 7.15 8.78 19.06
CA VAL A 57 6.27 8.15 18.06
C VAL A 57 4.81 8.13 18.54
N VAL A 58 4.57 7.74 19.78
CA VAL A 58 3.21 7.75 20.36
C VAL A 58 2.64 9.16 20.42
N ALA A 59 3.44 10.17 20.76
CA ALA A 59 3.00 11.56 20.78
C ALA A 59 2.60 12.04 19.36
N SER A 60 3.39 11.74 18.35
CA SER A 60 3.08 12.07 16.95
C SER A 60 1.80 11.36 16.46
N ILE A 61 1.61 10.08 16.85
CA ILE A 61 0.39 9.34 16.51
C ILE A 61 -0.84 10.01 17.16
N LYS A 62 -0.76 10.40 18.44
CA LYS A 62 -1.85 11.11 19.13
C LYS A 62 -2.22 12.40 18.44
N GLU A 63 -1.23 13.18 18.03
CA GLU A 63 -1.46 14.46 17.35
C GLU A 63 -2.14 14.27 16.00
N ALA A 64 -1.70 13.31 15.18
CA ALA A 64 -2.28 13.03 13.88
C ALA A 64 -3.69 12.41 14.02
N HIS A 65 -3.89 11.50 14.97
CA HIS A 65 -5.18 10.89 15.26
C HIS A 65 -6.21 11.94 15.73
N ALA A 66 -5.80 12.90 16.56
CA ALA A 66 -6.68 14.00 16.98
C ALA A 66 -7.13 14.91 15.82
N LYS A 67 -6.43 14.88 14.70
CA LYS A 67 -6.79 15.59 13.45
C LYS A 67 -7.63 14.74 12.49
N GLY A 68 -7.96 13.50 12.85
CA GLY A 68 -8.66 12.55 11.99
C GLY A 68 -7.81 12.00 10.85
N GLN A 69 -6.49 12.13 10.90
CA GLN A 69 -5.59 11.66 9.84
C GLN A 69 -5.38 10.14 9.95
N PRO A 70 -5.46 9.38 8.84
CA PRO A 70 -5.00 8.00 8.82
C PRO A 70 -3.48 7.95 8.99
N ILE A 71 -3.00 6.97 9.76
CA ILE A 71 -1.60 6.86 10.15
C ILE A 71 -1.08 5.46 9.79
N LEU A 72 0.01 5.40 9.05
CA LEU A 72 0.73 4.17 8.77
C LEU A 72 2.11 4.23 9.44
N VAL A 73 2.36 3.32 10.37
CA VAL A 73 3.63 3.24 11.10
C VAL A 73 4.43 2.04 10.63
N GLY A 74 5.57 2.29 9.97
CA GLY A 74 6.50 1.25 9.55
C GLY A 74 7.45 0.83 10.68
N THR A 75 7.57 -0.47 10.93
CA THR A 75 8.53 -1.04 11.87
C THR A 75 9.48 -2.01 11.19
N THR A 76 10.68 -2.19 11.75
CA THR A 76 11.71 -3.07 11.17
C THR A 76 11.60 -4.53 11.63
N SER A 77 10.78 -4.83 12.63
CA SER A 77 10.58 -6.20 13.13
C SER A 77 9.19 -6.37 13.77
N ILE A 78 8.77 -7.63 13.88
CA ILE A 78 7.49 -8.01 14.50
C ILE A 78 7.50 -7.57 15.98
N GLU A 79 8.58 -7.78 16.71
CA GLU A 79 8.69 -7.43 18.13
C GLU A 79 8.51 -5.94 18.36
N LYS A 80 9.05 -5.10 17.46
CA LYS A 80 8.87 -3.64 17.54
C LYS A 80 7.43 -3.23 17.22
N SER A 81 6.75 -3.93 16.30
CA SER A 81 5.34 -3.68 16.01
C SER A 81 4.45 -4.05 17.19
N GLU A 82 4.69 -5.20 17.82
CA GLU A 82 3.97 -5.65 19.01
C GLU A 82 4.21 -4.71 20.20
N PHE A 83 5.47 -4.29 20.42
CA PHE A 83 5.80 -3.35 21.48
C PHE A 83 5.09 -2.00 21.31
N LEU A 84 5.05 -1.46 20.09
CA LEU A 84 4.33 -0.22 19.82
C LEU A 84 2.82 -0.41 20.00
N ALA A 85 2.26 -1.54 19.56
CA ALA A 85 0.86 -1.86 19.75
C ALA A 85 0.48 -1.88 21.25
N ASP A 86 1.31 -2.48 22.07
CA ASP A 86 1.12 -2.48 23.55
C ASP A 86 1.16 -1.08 24.14
N LEU A 87 1.99 -0.18 23.61
CA LEU A 87 2.01 1.22 24.03
C LEU A 87 0.73 1.96 23.64
N LEU A 88 0.29 1.79 22.38
CA LEU A 88 -0.95 2.42 21.89
C LEU A 88 -2.19 1.90 22.63
N LYS A 89 -2.19 0.61 22.97
CA LYS A 89 -3.27 0.01 23.79
C LYS A 89 -3.36 0.61 25.19
N LYS A 90 -2.21 0.92 25.82
CA LYS A 90 -2.18 1.60 27.14
C LYS A 90 -2.69 3.03 27.07
N GLU A 91 -2.63 3.65 25.90
CA GLU A 91 -3.09 5.00 25.64
C GLU A 91 -4.50 5.06 25.03
N ASP A 92 -5.21 3.92 25.03
CA ASP A 92 -6.57 3.75 24.50
C ASP A 92 -6.72 4.21 23.02
N ILE A 93 -5.66 4.08 22.23
CA ILE A 93 -5.68 4.40 20.79
C ILE A 93 -6.04 3.14 20.00
N PRO A 94 -7.20 3.12 19.29
CA PRO A 94 -7.56 2.01 18.41
C PRO A 94 -6.53 1.86 17.29
N HIS A 95 -6.05 0.65 17.04
CA HIS A 95 -5.05 0.40 15.99
C HIS A 95 -5.13 -1.02 15.46
N ASN A 96 -4.65 -1.21 14.23
CA ASN A 96 -4.48 -2.51 13.61
C ASN A 96 -2.99 -2.83 13.46
N VAL A 97 -2.61 -4.11 13.57
CA VAL A 97 -1.24 -4.57 13.37
C VAL A 97 -1.20 -5.47 12.15
N LEU A 98 -0.42 -5.06 11.15
CA LEU A 98 -0.19 -5.79 9.92
C LEU A 98 1.19 -6.45 9.98
N ASN A 99 1.22 -7.75 10.23
CA ASN A 99 2.44 -8.54 10.28
C ASN A 99 2.21 -9.93 9.67
N ALA A 100 3.30 -10.67 9.43
CA ALA A 100 3.26 -11.98 8.78
C ALA A 100 2.45 -13.08 9.53
N ARG A 101 1.90 -12.79 10.71
CA ARG A 101 1.09 -13.73 11.49
C ARG A 101 -0.42 -13.64 11.22
N GLN A 102 -0.88 -12.61 10.50
CA GLN A 102 -2.30 -12.30 10.33
C GLN A 102 -2.74 -12.24 8.86
N HIS A 103 -2.33 -13.21 8.06
CA HIS A 103 -2.60 -13.23 6.62
C HIS A 103 -4.09 -13.17 6.25
N GLU A 104 -4.97 -13.83 7.03
CA GLU A 104 -6.41 -13.86 6.74
C GLU A 104 -7.10 -12.49 6.86
N GLN A 105 -6.55 -11.59 7.69
CA GLN A 105 -7.11 -10.26 7.92
C GLN A 105 -6.34 -9.16 7.16
N GLU A 106 -5.26 -9.52 6.48
CA GLU A 106 -4.36 -8.56 5.83
C GLU A 106 -5.09 -7.69 4.83
N ALA A 107 -5.88 -8.28 3.95
CA ALA A 107 -6.63 -7.56 2.92
C ALA A 107 -7.61 -6.54 3.52
N GLN A 108 -8.30 -6.92 4.60
CA GLN A 108 -9.24 -6.02 5.28
C GLN A 108 -8.52 -4.88 6.01
N ILE A 109 -7.42 -5.17 6.70
CA ILE A 109 -6.61 -4.15 7.39
C ILE A 109 -6.07 -3.13 6.39
N ILE A 110 -5.59 -3.59 5.22
CA ILE A 110 -5.10 -2.72 4.16
C ILE A 110 -6.23 -1.86 3.57
N ALA A 111 -7.39 -2.44 3.32
CA ALA A 111 -8.55 -1.72 2.81
C ALA A 111 -9.02 -0.61 3.76
N ASP A 112 -8.86 -0.82 5.06
CA ASP A 112 -9.26 0.12 6.10
C ASP A 112 -8.16 1.12 6.50
N ALA A 113 -6.90 0.86 6.15
CA ALA A 113 -5.75 1.66 6.59
C ALA A 113 -5.79 3.13 6.16
N GLY A 114 -6.48 3.45 5.07
CA GLY A 114 -6.66 4.82 4.59
C GLY A 114 -7.92 5.53 5.11
N LYS A 115 -8.74 4.89 5.92
CA LYS A 115 -9.94 5.52 6.49
C LYS A 115 -9.57 6.62 7.50
N PRO A 116 -10.39 7.65 7.69
CA PRO A 116 -10.18 8.62 8.76
C PRO A 116 -9.99 7.93 10.12
N ASP A 117 -9.14 8.47 10.96
CA ASP A 117 -8.77 7.96 12.29
C ASP A 117 -8.09 6.57 12.32
N ALA A 118 -7.88 5.93 11.18
CA ALA A 118 -7.23 4.63 11.15
C ALA A 118 -5.75 4.72 11.55
N VAL A 119 -5.34 3.88 12.50
CA VAL A 119 -3.93 3.70 12.88
C VAL A 119 -3.51 2.29 12.52
N THR A 120 -2.54 2.15 11.62
CA THR A 120 -2.04 0.86 11.17
C THR A 120 -0.54 0.75 11.42
N ILE A 121 -0.12 -0.28 12.14
CA ILE A 121 1.28 -0.60 12.38
C ILE A 121 1.66 -1.73 11.43
N ALA A 122 2.62 -1.51 10.54
CA ALA A 122 3.07 -2.52 9.58
C ALA A 122 4.55 -2.83 9.74
N THR A 123 4.95 -4.08 9.51
CA THR A 123 6.37 -4.43 9.32
C THR A 123 6.77 -4.12 7.88
N ASN A 124 8.07 -3.94 7.61
CA ASN A 124 8.61 -3.60 6.27
C ASN A 124 8.12 -4.49 5.13
N MET A 125 7.77 -5.74 5.44
CA MET A 125 7.37 -6.74 4.44
C MET A 125 5.86 -6.82 4.26
N ALA A 126 5.08 -6.31 5.22
CA ALA A 126 3.63 -6.37 5.18
C ALA A 126 3.05 -5.26 4.28
N GLY A 127 2.09 -5.60 3.45
CA GLY A 127 1.44 -4.65 2.54
C GLY A 127 2.28 -4.22 1.33
N ARG A 128 3.45 -4.82 1.09
CA ARG A 128 4.27 -4.50 -0.08
C ARG A 128 3.54 -4.90 -1.37
N GLY A 129 3.44 -3.96 -2.31
CA GLY A 129 2.73 -4.16 -3.58
C GLY A 129 1.23 -3.98 -3.50
N THR A 130 0.71 -3.48 -2.36
CA THR A 130 -0.72 -3.22 -2.17
C THR A 130 -0.96 -1.72 -2.01
N ASP A 131 -1.94 -1.18 -2.72
CA ASP A 131 -2.31 0.22 -2.64
C ASP A 131 -3.19 0.50 -1.43
N ILE A 132 -2.80 1.47 -0.61
CA ILE A 132 -3.62 2.01 0.48
C ILE A 132 -4.34 3.25 -0.06
N GLN A 133 -5.66 3.16 -0.21
CA GLN A 133 -6.47 4.25 -0.73
C GLN A 133 -6.90 5.18 0.40
N LEU A 134 -6.63 6.48 0.25
CA LEU A 134 -7.11 7.49 1.19
C LEU A 134 -8.63 7.57 1.16
N GLY A 135 -9.26 7.50 2.32
CA GLY A 135 -10.72 7.37 2.48
C GLY A 135 -11.20 5.92 2.60
N GLY A 136 -10.32 4.95 2.39
CA GLY A 136 -10.60 3.51 2.38
C GLY A 136 -10.88 2.97 0.97
N ASN A 137 -10.89 1.66 0.83
CA ASN A 137 -11.15 0.98 -0.45
C ASN A 137 -12.66 0.88 -0.71
N VAL A 138 -13.17 1.76 -1.58
CA VAL A 138 -14.60 1.84 -1.93
C VAL A 138 -15.10 0.57 -2.62
N GLU A 139 -14.28 -0.04 -3.49
CA GLU A 139 -14.66 -1.27 -4.20
C GLU A 139 -14.91 -2.41 -3.24
N MET A 140 -14.04 -2.56 -2.24
CA MET A 140 -14.17 -3.59 -1.21
C MET A 140 -15.41 -3.36 -0.32
N VAL A 141 -15.72 -2.11 0.01
CA VAL A 141 -16.93 -1.75 0.76
C VAL A 141 -18.19 -2.09 -0.05
N VAL A 142 -18.18 -1.81 -1.34
CA VAL A 142 -19.31 -2.13 -2.24
C VAL A 142 -19.48 -3.64 -2.39
N GLN A 143 -18.39 -4.40 -2.58
CA GLN A 143 -18.44 -5.86 -2.67
C GLN A 143 -19.01 -6.49 -1.38
N GLN A 144 -18.56 -6.04 -0.22
CA GLN A 144 -19.09 -6.49 1.06
C GLN A 144 -20.59 -6.16 1.23
N ALA A 145 -21.00 -4.97 0.82
CA ALA A 145 -22.41 -4.56 0.88
C ALA A 145 -23.32 -5.36 -0.07
N LEU A 146 -22.77 -5.80 -1.21
CA LEU A 146 -23.49 -6.62 -2.18
C LEU A 146 -23.46 -8.12 -1.86
N GLY A 147 -22.74 -8.54 -0.81
CA GLY A 147 -22.58 -9.95 -0.44
C GLY A 147 -21.74 -10.75 -1.44
N ALA A 148 -20.94 -10.10 -2.26
CA ALA A 148 -20.02 -10.76 -3.17
C ALA A 148 -18.80 -11.25 -2.39
N ASP A 149 -18.36 -12.49 -2.63
CA ASP A 149 -17.16 -13.07 -2.08
C ASP A 149 -15.93 -12.29 -2.62
N PRO A 150 -15.09 -11.67 -1.77
CA PRO A 150 -13.93 -10.91 -2.23
C PRO A 150 -12.87 -11.78 -2.93
N ASP A 151 -12.89 -13.10 -2.73
CA ASP A 151 -11.99 -14.06 -3.36
C ASP A 151 -12.60 -14.75 -4.60
N ALA A 152 -13.80 -14.37 -5.02
CA ALA A 152 -14.38 -14.89 -6.25
C ALA A 152 -13.62 -14.30 -7.45
N ASP A 153 -13.00 -15.19 -8.26
CA ASP A 153 -12.40 -14.79 -9.55
C ASP A 153 -13.44 -14.01 -10.37
N PRO A 154 -13.08 -12.86 -10.96
CA PRO A 154 -13.99 -12.12 -11.82
C PRO A 154 -14.46 -13.04 -12.94
N ALA A 155 -15.77 -13.28 -13.01
CA ALA A 155 -16.36 -14.08 -14.06
C ALA A 155 -15.86 -13.57 -15.42
N PRO A 156 -15.47 -14.47 -16.36
CA PRO A 156 -14.97 -14.05 -17.66
C PRO A 156 -16.04 -13.19 -18.32
N THR A 157 -15.66 -11.95 -18.62
CA THR A 157 -16.54 -11.03 -19.36
C THR A 157 -16.91 -11.72 -20.67
N ALA A 158 -18.19 -12.05 -20.81
CA ALA A 158 -18.72 -12.63 -22.02
C ALA A 158 -18.49 -11.61 -23.14
N ASP A 159 -17.54 -11.96 -24.01
CA ASP A 159 -17.27 -11.22 -25.25
C ASP A 159 -18.54 -11.32 -26.10
N SER A 160 -19.28 -10.23 -26.17
CA SER A 160 -20.45 -10.09 -27.02
C SER A 160 -19.98 -9.87 -28.46
N GLY A 161 -19.42 -10.90 -29.06
CA GLY A 161 -19.19 -10.97 -30.48
C GLY A 161 -20.55 -11.01 -31.20
N ALA A 162 -21.03 -9.85 -31.56
CA ALA A 162 -22.13 -9.74 -32.50
C ALA A 162 -21.61 -10.10 -33.90
N ASP A 163 -21.75 -11.36 -34.25
CA ASP A 163 -21.58 -11.85 -35.61
C ASP A 163 -22.83 -11.46 -36.44
N SER A 164 -22.70 -10.36 -37.18
CA SER A 164 -23.70 -9.95 -38.16
C SER A 164 -23.33 -10.54 -39.55
N THR A 165 -23.68 -11.80 -39.78
CA THR A 165 -23.70 -12.34 -41.13
C THR A 165 -25.02 -11.98 -41.82
N ALA A 166 -24.97 -10.91 -42.56
CA ALA A 166 -26.01 -10.60 -43.54
C ALA A 166 -25.91 -11.58 -44.73
N ALA A 167 -26.87 -12.47 -44.86
CA ALA A 167 -27.08 -13.28 -46.03
C ALA A 167 -27.79 -12.45 -47.10
N SER A 168 -27.10 -12.11 -48.17
CA SER A 168 -27.71 -11.68 -49.42
C SER A 168 -27.99 -12.87 -50.30
N GLY A 169 -29.24 -13.27 -50.39
CA GLY A 169 -29.67 -14.17 -51.44
C GLY A 169 -30.05 -13.38 -52.70
N SER A 170 -29.57 -13.81 -53.83
CA SER A 170 -29.95 -13.33 -55.14
C SER A 170 -30.71 -14.36 -55.90
N ALA A 171 -31.59 -13.85 -56.66
CA ALA A 171 -32.23 -14.52 -57.79
C ALA A 171 -31.25 -14.70 -58.94
#